data_e08337fdb80e6257c0326e11da5c3261
#
_entry.id   e08337fdb80e6257c0326e11da5c3261
#
_cell.length_a   1.000
_cell.length_b   1.000
_cell.length_c   1.000
_cell.angle_alpha   90.00
_cell.angle_beta   90.00
_cell.angle_gamma   90.00
#
_symmetry.space_group_name_H-M   'P 1'
#
loop_
_entity.id
_entity.type
_entity.pdbx_description
1 polymer ?
#
loop_
_entity_poly.entity_id
_entity_poly.type
_entity_poly.pdbx_seq_one_letter_code
_entity_poly.pdbx_strand_id
1 'polypeptide(L)'
;MPLEIIHNQDALQDIVAPDGVCFGCGAQNEHGLQIKSYWDADGEYVIMRYIPDDRYVGWPSLVYGGLISCLIDCHSNWTVMANHYRVENREPGTLPRIDCVTGSLGIKYIKPTPMGVPLLLKARIEGDIGRKTRVLCEVYANDILTVLGDSIFVKVDIGHLAKTVSKV
;
A
#
# COMPACT_ATOMS: atom_id res chain seq x y z
N MET A 1 15.48 -10.13 12.26
CA MET A 1 15.76 -10.86 11.00
C MET A 1 15.30 -9.98 9.86
N PRO A 2 16.08 -9.78 8.82
CA PRO A 2 15.59 -9.08 7.65
C PRO A 2 14.46 -9.92 7.04
N LEU A 3 13.27 -9.32 6.86
CA LEU A 3 12.18 -9.94 6.13
C LEU A 3 12.66 -10.11 4.68
N GLU A 4 12.97 -11.35 4.30
CA GLU A 4 13.33 -11.66 2.92
C GLU A 4 12.08 -11.52 2.06
N ILE A 5 12.13 -10.61 1.10
CA ILE A 5 11.20 -10.66 -0.03
C ILE A 5 11.59 -11.94 -0.77
N ILE A 6 10.63 -12.85 -0.92
CA ILE A 6 10.85 -14.02 -1.78
C ILE A 6 11.08 -13.46 -3.19
N HIS A 7 12.30 -13.53 -3.67
CA HIS A 7 12.76 -12.95 -4.94
C HIS A 7 12.04 -13.48 -6.19
N ASN A 8 10.99 -14.29 -6.03
CA ASN A 8 10.27 -14.97 -7.11
C ASN A 8 8.76 -14.70 -7.09
N GLN A 9 8.30 -13.65 -6.40
CA GLN A 9 6.89 -13.25 -6.43
C GLN A 9 6.72 -12.01 -7.29
N ASP A 10 5.70 -12.04 -8.16
CA ASP A 10 5.23 -10.83 -8.82
C ASP A 10 4.53 -9.92 -7.80
N ALA A 11 4.65 -8.61 -8.00
CA ALA A 11 3.98 -7.65 -7.13
C ALA A 11 2.45 -7.76 -7.26
N LEU A 12 1.74 -7.55 -6.16
CA LEU A 12 0.28 -7.57 -6.15
C LEU A 12 -0.32 -6.62 -7.20
N GLN A 13 0.29 -5.45 -7.39
CA GLN A 13 -0.10 -4.47 -8.39
C GLN A 13 -0.04 -5.02 -9.82
N ASP A 14 1.02 -5.74 -10.13
CA ASP A 14 1.28 -6.26 -11.48
C ASP A 14 0.38 -7.46 -11.78
N ILE A 15 0.04 -8.25 -10.77
CA ILE A 15 -0.88 -9.40 -10.92
C ILE A 15 -2.33 -8.93 -11.08
N VAL A 16 -2.79 -8.01 -10.24
CA VAL A 16 -4.22 -7.67 -10.11
C VAL A 16 -4.63 -6.53 -11.04
N ALA A 17 -3.76 -5.53 -11.23
CA ALA A 17 -4.04 -4.33 -12.00
C ALA A 17 -2.85 -3.91 -12.88
N PRO A 18 -2.45 -4.74 -13.86
CA PRO A 18 -1.33 -4.41 -14.76
C PRO A 18 -1.61 -3.18 -15.62
N ASP A 19 -2.88 -2.78 -15.76
CA ASP A 19 -3.38 -1.60 -16.47
C ASP A 19 -3.57 -0.37 -15.55
N GLY A 20 -3.19 -0.46 -14.28
CA GLY A 20 -3.38 0.60 -13.29
C GLY A 20 -2.65 1.89 -13.63
N VAL A 21 -3.32 3.04 -13.42
CA VAL A 21 -2.80 4.39 -13.70
C VAL A 21 -2.65 5.25 -12.43
N CYS A 22 -2.84 4.67 -11.25
CA CYS A 22 -2.70 5.37 -9.97
C CYS A 22 -1.31 6.02 -9.86
N PHE A 23 -1.26 7.26 -9.38
CA PHE A 23 0.01 7.96 -9.16
C PHE A 23 0.94 7.20 -8.19
N GLY A 24 0.41 6.63 -7.11
CA GLY A 24 1.22 5.88 -6.15
C GLY A 24 1.71 4.54 -6.68
N CYS A 25 0.81 3.72 -7.23
CA CYS A 25 1.07 2.29 -7.48
C CYS A 25 0.74 1.79 -8.89
N GLY A 26 0.28 2.66 -9.78
CA GLY A 26 -0.14 2.26 -11.13
C GLY A 26 1.01 1.84 -12.01
N ALA A 27 0.99 0.60 -12.51
CA ALA A 27 2.03 0.05 -13.36
C ALA A 27 2.19 0.82 -14.68
N GLN A 28 1.12 1.46 -15.19
CA GLN A 28 1.11 2.23 -16.44
C GLN A 28 1.36 3.73 -16.23
N ASN A 29 1.55 4.19 -14.98
CA ASN A 29 1.88 5.60 -14.74
C ASN A 29 3.39 5.78 -14.59
N GLU A 30 4.05 6.11 -15.69
CA GLU A 30 5.51 6.33 -15.73
C GLU A 30 5.98 7.50 -14.84
N HIS A 31 5.08 8.44 -14.52
CA HIS A 31 5.37 9.59 -13.64
C HIS A 31 5.04 9.30 -12.17
N GLY A 32 4.49 8.11 -11.90
CA GLY A 32 4.09 7.69 -10.55
C GLY A 32 5.25 7.13 -9.72
N LEU A 33 4.92 6.76 -8.48
CA LEU A 33 5.90 6.23 -7.54
C LEU A 33 6.24 4.76 -7.79
N GLN A 34 5.46 4.05 -8.59
CA GLN A 34 5.65 2.62 -8.92
C GLN A 34 5.74 1.72 -7.68
N ILE A 35 4.91 1.99 -6.68
CA ILE A 35 4.83 1.21 -5.44
C ILE A 35 4.54 -0.25 -5.76
N LYS A 36 5.28 -1.16 -5.14
CA LYS A 36 5.14 -2.61 -5.29
C LYS A 36 5.01 -3.28 -3.92
N SER A 37 3.98 -4.07 -3.76
CA SER A 37 3.63 -4.76 -2.52
C SER A 37 3.66 -6.27 -2.71
N TYR A 38 4.13 -6.99 -1.70
CA TYR A 38 4.35 -8.44 -1.73
C TYR A 38 3.89 -9.07 -0.42
N TRP A 39 3.47 -10.32 -0.44
CA TRP A 39 3.34 -11.09 0.78
C TRP A 39 4.73 -11.34 1.39
N ASP A 40 4.82 -11.31 2.73
CA ASP A 40 5.99 -11.85 3.42
C ASP A 40 6.01 -13.38 3.34
N ALA A 41 7.11 -14.00 3.78
CA ALA A 41 7.30 -15.44 3.69
C ALA A 41 6.25 -16.25 4.47
N ASP A 42 5.79 -15.71 5.59
CA ASP A 42 4.81 -16.36 6.46
C ASP A 42 3.36 -16.05 6.03
N GLY A 43 3.17 -15.09 5.13
CA GLY A 43 1.86 -14.64 4.66
C GLY A 43 1.05 -13.90 5.74
N GLU A 44 1.69 -13.39 6.76
CA GLU A 44 1.07 -12.62 7.85
C GLU A 44 0.95 -11.15 7.49
N TYR A 45 2.01 -10.61 6.85
CA TYR A 45 2.09 -9.22 6.44
C TYR A 45 2.15 -9.09 4.92
N VAL A 46 1.67 -7.97 4.43
CA VAL A 46 2.08 -7.46 3.12
C VAL A 46 3.22 -6.48 3.36
N ILE A 47 4.29 -6.61 2.61
CA ILE A 47 5.52 -5.83 2.77
C ILE A 47 5.85 -5.05 1.51
N MET A 48 6.50 -3.91 1.70
CA MET A 48 7.01 -3.06 0.63
C MET A 48 8.36 -2.49 1.04
N ARG A 49 9.29 -2.43 0.10
CA ARG A 49 10.54 -1.66 0.24
C ARG A 49 10.51 -0.49 -0.73
N TYR A 50 10.90 0.67 -0.26
CA TYR A 50 10.93 1.88 -1.07
C TYR A 50 12.14 2.74 -0.72
N ILE A 51 12.85 3.22 -1.73
CA ILE A 51 13.96 4.17 -1.53
C ILE A 51 13.48 5.52 -2.07
N PRO A 52 13.25 6.51 -1.18
CA PRO A 52 12.84 7.84 -1.62
C PRO A 52 13.91 8.50 -2.50
N ASP A 53 13.50 8.99 -3.66
CA ASP A 53 14.34 9.84 -4.52
C ASP A 53 14.58 11.20 -3.84
N ASP A 54 15.72 11.84 -4.10
CA ASP A 54 16.13 13.10 -3.48
C ASP A 54 15.12 14.24 -3.64
N ARG A 55 14.29 14.19 -4.69
CA ARG A 55 13.19 15.17 -4.90
C ARG A 55 12.12 15.13 -3.81
N TYR A 56 12.04 14.04 -3.06
CA TYR A 56 11.03 13.86 -1.99
C TYR A 56 11.55 14.31 -0.62
N VAL A 57 12.56 15.14 -0.59
CA VAL A 57 13.01 15.79 0.65
C VAL A 57 11.95 16.79 1.13
N GLY A 58 11.59 16.69 2.41
CA GLY A 58 10.70 17.65 3.07
C GLY A 58 11.53 18.67 3.83
N TRP A 59 11.90 18.35 5.05
CA TRP A 59 12.87 19.09 5.83
C TRP A 59 14.29 18.59 5.50
N PRO A 60 15.34 19.40 5.64
CA PRO A 60 16.69 18.94 5.32
C PRO A 60 17.01 17.57 5.94
N SER A 61 17.41 16.63 5.10
CA SER A 61 17.73 15.23 5.44
C SER A 61 16.55 14.36 5.87
N LEU A 62 15.30 14.85 5.79
CA LEU A 62 14.09 14.08 6.16
C LEU A 62 13.18 13.87 4.97
N VAL A 63 12.55 12.70 4.94
CA VAL A 63 11.55 12.37 3.92
C VAL A 63 10.32 13.25 4.09
N TYR A 64 9.80 13.76 2.98
CA TYR A 64 8.55 14.51 2.95
C TYR A 64 7.38 13.67 3.50
N GLY A 65 6.68 14.22 4.50
CA GLY A 65 5.60 13.50 5.18
C GLY A 65 4.45 13.11 4.26
N GLY A 66 4.16 13.93 3.23
CA GLY A 66 3.15 13.61 2.21
C GLY A 66 3.53 12.39 1.36
N LEU A 67 4.82 12.18 1.05
CA LEU A 67 5.26 10.95 0.39
C LEU A 67 4.98 9.75 1.28
N ILE A 68 5.33 9.80 2.57
CA ILE A 68 5.12 8.70 3.50
C ILE A 68 3.63 8.35 3.57
N SER A 69 2.75 9.35 3.61
CA SER A 69 1.30 9.16 3.58
C SER A 69 0.83 8.46 2.29
N CYS A 70 1.38 8.85 1.15
CA CYS A 70 1.08 8.21 -0.14
C CYS A 70 1.55 6.74 -0.18
N LEU A 71 2.74 6.46 0.36
CA LEU A 71 3.25 5.09 0.46
C LEU A 71 2.33 4.22 1.34
N ILE A 72 1.94 4.73 2.51
CA ILE A 72 1.03 4.03 3.43
C ILE A 72 -0.33 3.80 2.78
N ASP A 73 -0.90 4.80 2.12
CA ASP A 73 -2.21 4.73 1.47
C ASP A 73 -2.25 3.60 0.43
N CYS A 74 -1.39 3.66 -0.57
CA CYS A 74 -1.36 2.64 -1.62
C CYS A 74 -1.02 1.25 -1.08
N HIS A 75 0.01 1.14 -0.23
CA HIS A 75 0.44 -0.15 0.32
C HIS A 75 -0.66 -0.81 1.17
N SER A 76 -1.33 -0.03 2.02
CA SER A 76 -2.43 -0.52 2.84
C SER A 76 -3.64 -0.93 2.01
N ASN A 77 -3.97 -0.18 0.94
CA ASN A 77 -5.05 -0.56 0.03
C ASN A 77 -4.78 -1.92 -0.63
N TRP A 78 -3.56 -2.16 -1.09
CA TRP A 78 -3.17 -3.45 -1.67
C TRP A 78 -3.20 -4.58 -0.64
N THR A 79 -2.88 -4.29 0.63
CA THR A 79 -3.02 -5.24 1.73
C THR A 79 -4.48 -5.67 1.90
N VAL A 80 -5.43 -4.73 1.84
CA VAL A 80 -6.86 -5.05 1.92
C VAL A 80 -7.30 -5.89 0.73
N MET A 81 -6.98 -5.48 -0.49
CA MET A 81 -7.40 -6.20 -1.69
C MET A 81 -6.86 -7.64 -1.71
N ALA A 82 -5.57 -7.83 -1.37
CA ALA A 82 -4.97 -9.16 -1.29
C ALA A 82 -5.65 -10.06 -0.25
N ASN A 83 -6.01 -9.51 0.91
CA ASN A 83 -6.73 -10.24 1.94
C ASN A 83 -8.17 -10.57 1.54
N HIS A 84 -8.85 -9.71 0.78
CA HIS A 84 -10.17 -10.04 0.22
C HIS A 84 -10.10 -11.24 -0.72
N TYR A 85 -9.11 -11.32 -1.62
CA TYR A 85 -8.90 -12.50 -2.46
C TYR A 85 -8.69 -13.75 -1.60
N ARG A 86 -7.89 -13.65 -0.55
CA ARG A 86 -7.60 -14.77 0.37
C ARG A 86 -8.84 -15.30 1.08
N VAL A 87 -9.68 -14.42 1.66
CA VAL A 87 -10.91 -14.88 2.36
C VAL A 87 -11.97 -15.42 1.41
N GLU A 88 -11.94 -15.02 0.14
CA GLU A 88 -12.79 -15.59 -0.91
C GLU A 88 -12.20 -16.87 -1.52
N ASN A 89 -11.05 -17.37 -1.02
CA ASN A 89 -10.30 -18.51 -1.58
C ASN A 89 -10.05 -18.36 -3.09
N ARG A 90 -9.65 -17.16 -3.50
CA ARG A 90 -9.36 -16.79 -4.89
C ARG A 90 -7.90 -16.36 -5.03
N GLU A 91 -7.29 -16.72 -6.16
CA GLU A 91 -5.98 -16.19 -6.52
C GLU A 91 -6.10 -14.70 -6.88
N PRO A 92 -5.12 -13.84 -6.46
CA PRO A 92 -5.06 -12.46 -6.89
C PRO A 92 -5.11 -12.34 -8.42
N GLY A 93 -5.87 -11.38 -8.94
CA GLY A 93 -6.04 -11.17 -10.38
C GLY A 93 -7.18 -11.95 -11.02
N THR A 94 -7.82 -12.90 -10.33
CA THR A 94 -9.02 -13.57 -10.83
C THR A 94 -10.21 -12.62 -10.88
N LEU A 95 -11.06 -12.77 -11.92
CA LEU A 95 -12.25 -11.94 -12.10
C LEU A 95 -13.46 -12.47 -11.27
N PRO A 96 -14.36 -11.59 -10.84
CA PRO A 96 -14.30 -10.13 -10.96
C PRO A 96 -13.20 -9.53 -10.08
N ARG A 97 -12.53 -8.47 -10.57
CA ARG A 97 -11.49 -7.79 -9.79
C ARG A 97 -12.07 -7.23 -8.49
N ILE A 98 -11.29 -7.34 -7.43
CA ILE A 98 -11.61 -6.71 -6.15
C ILE A 98 -10.96 -5.33 -6.12
N ASP A 99 -11.78 -4.31 -5.93
CA ASP A 99 -11.34 -2.92 -5.83
C ASP A 99 -11.73 -2.33 -4.48
N CYS A 100 -10.81 -1.59 -3.89
CA CYS A 100 -11.04 -0.85 -2.65
C CYS A 100 -10.59 0.61 -2.82
N VAL A 101 -11.26 1.50 -2.12
CA VAL A 101 -10.91 2.93 -2.04
C VAL A 101 -10.65 3.34 -0.61
N THR A 102 -9.85 4.37 -0.42
CA THR A 102 -9.53 4.92 0.88
C THR A 102 -10.76 5.57 1.51
N GLY A 103 -11.18 5.09 2.66
CA GLY A 103 -12.27 5.67 3.45
C GLY A 103 -11.76 6.64 4.51
N SER A 104 -10.67 6.28 5.19
CA SER A 104 -9.93 7.16 6.08
C SER A 104 -8.45 6.78 6.11
N LEU A 105 -7.60 7.79 6.28
CA LEU A 105 -6.14 7.62 6.36
C LEU A 105 -5.64 8.34 7.62
N GLY A 106 -5.29 7.58 8.65
CA GLY A 106 -4.69 8.09 9.86
C GLY A 106 -3.18 7.86 9.87
N ILE A 107 -2.39 8.91 10.07
CA ILE A 107 -0.93 8.85 10.07
C ILE A 107 -0.40 9.44 11.37
N LYS A 108 0.48 8.70 12.05
CA LYS A 108 1.18 9.15 13.24
C LYS A 108 2.69 9.10 13.00
N TYR A 109 3.30 10.25 12.91
CA TYR A 109 4.75 10.40 12.83
C TYR A 109 5.35 10.28 14.23
N ILE A 110 6.09 9.19 14.47
CA ILE A 110 6.64 8.87 15.80
C ILE A 110 8.06 9.43 15.93
N LYS A 111 8.84 9.28 14.85
CA LYS A 111 10.21 9.75 14.75
C LYS A 111 10.45 10.35 13.35
N PRO A 112 11.42 11.25 13.22
CA PRO A 112 11.85 11.70 11.90
C PRO A 112 12.28 10.53 11.03
N THR A 113 11.83 10.51 9.77
CA THR A 113 12.22 9.49 8.79
C THR A 113 13.35 10.05 7.94
N PRO A 114 14.59 9.49 8.01
CA PRO A 114 15.74 10.03 7.29
C PRO A 114 15.66 9.75 5.78
N MET A 115 16.21 10.67 4.99
CA MET A 115 16.51 10.45 3.56
C MET A 115 17.68 9.50 3.37
N GLY A 116 17.83 8.96 2.16
CA GLY A 116 18.99 8.17 1.74
C GLY A 116 19.05 6.75 2.29
N VAL A 117 17.98 6.27 2.92
CA VAL A 117 17.88 4.89 3.42
C VAL A 117 16.62 4.20 2.89
N PRO A 118 16.66 2.87 2.69
CA PRO A 118 15.46 2.12 2.35
C PRO A 118 14.42 2.21 3.47
N LEU A 119 13.17 2.45 3.07
CA LEU A 119 12.01 2.31 3.95
C LEU A 119 11.43 0.91 3.79
N LEU A 120 11.12 0.27 4.91
CA LEU A 120 10.34 -0.97 4.95
C LEU A 120 8.96 -0.64 5.50
N LEU A 121 7.92 -0.93 4.71
CA LEU A 121 6.54 -0.87 5.18
C LEU A 121 6.03 -2.29 5.41
N LYS A 122 5.33 -2.47 6.53
CA LYS A 122 4.66 -3.71 6.90
C LYS A 122 3.21 -3.40 7.21
N ALA A 123 2.30 -4.01 6.48
CA ALA A 123 0.87 -3.80 6.69
C ALA A 123 0.14 -5.12 6.95
N ARG A 124 -0.84 -5.09 7.84
CA ARG A 124 -1.72 -6.21 8.15
C ARG A 124 -3.14 -5.73 8.43
N ILE A 125 -4.07 -6.65 8.27
CA ILE A 125 -5.46 -6.39 8.64
C ILE A 125 -5.60 -6.33 10.16
N GLU A 126 -6.45 -5.43 10.63
CA GLU A 126 -6.83 -5.33 12.03
C GLU A 126 -8.34 -5.57 12.18
N GLY A 127 -8.70 -6.69 12.80
CA GLY A 127 -10.08 -7.13 12.96
C GLY A 127 -10.64 -7.84 11.73
N ASP A 128 -11.93 -7.68 11.48
CA ASP A 128 -12.67 -8.41 10.44
C ASP A 128 -12.49 -7.79 9.05
N ILE A 129 -12.49 -8.67 8.04
CA ILE A 129 -12.50 -8.27 6.63
C ILE A 129 -13.96 -8.21 6.16
N GLY A 130 -14.39 -7.01 5.74
CA GLY A 130 -15.74 -6.76 5.27
C GLY A 130 -15.78 -5.61 4.26
N ARG A 131 -16.97 -5.02 4.07
CA ARG A 131 -17.08 -3.86 3.18
C ARG A 131 -16.16 -2.72 3.60
N LYS A 132 -15.98 -2.50 4.90
CA LYS A 132 -14.98 -1.60 5.48
C LYS A 132 -13.96 -2.48 6.22
N THR A 133 -12.71 -2.32 5.89
CA THR A 133 -11.61 -3.10 6.46
C THR A 133 -10.54 -2.16 7.00
N ARG A 134 -10.11 -2.39 8.24
CA ARG A 134 -9.06 -1.62 8.91
C ARG A 134 -7.70 -2.25 8.66
N VAL A 135 -6.71 -1.42 8.42
CA VAL A 135 -5.31 -1.82 8.21
C VAL A 135 -4.41 -1.05 9.15
N LEU A 136 -3.48 -1.73 9.76
CA LEU A 136 -2.35 -1.12 10.44
C LEU A 136 -1.11 -1.26 9.55
N CYS A 137 -0.38 -0.16 9.38
CA CYS A 137 0.85 -0.10 8.60
C CYS A 137 1.97 0.51 9.43
N GLU A 138 3.10 -0.17 9.50
CA GLU A 138 4.30 0.27 10.18
C GLU A 138 5.36 0.67 9.15
N VAL A 139 6.01 1.81 9.34
CA VAL A 139 7.12 2.28 8.49
C VAL A 139 8.41 2.29 9.28
N TYR A 140 9.38 1.57 8.77
CA TYR A 140 10.72 1.45 9.36
C TYR A 140 11.76 2.08 8.45
N ALA A 141 12.72 2.77 9.07
CA ALA A 141 13.95 3.26 8.46
C ALA A 141 15.13 2.81 9.33
N ASN A 142 16.11 2.07 8.78
CA ASN A 142 17.22 1.47 9.54
C ASN A 142 16.73 0.67 10.76
N ASP A 143 15.70 -0.19 10.59
CA ASP A 143 15.05 -1.00 11.62
C ASP A 143 14.40 -0.19 12.77
N ILE A 144 14.30 1.12 12.62
CA ILE A 144 13.63 2.01 13.59
C ILE A 144 12.22 2.31 13.09
N LEU A 145 11.21 2.06 13.90
CA LEU A 145 9.84 2.45 13.62
C LEU A 145 9.72 3.98 13.64
N THR A 146 9.35 4.55 12.50
CA THR A 146 9.27 6.01 12.32
C THR A 146 7.82 6.51 12.18
N VAL A 147 6.94 5.73 11.53
CA VAL A 147 5.56 6.14 11.28
C VAL A 147 4.61 4.97 11.47
N LEU A 148 3.41 5.26 11.98
CA LEU A 148 2.28 4.34 12.04
C LEU A 148 1.13 4.86 11.18
N GLY A 149 0.57 3.97 10.36
CA GLY A 149 -0.68 4.16 9.64
C GLY A 149 -1.81 3.36 10.28
N ASP A 150 -2.98 3.96 10.40
CA ASP A 150 -4.22 3.34 10.85
C ASP A 150 -5.34 3.80 9.92
N SER A 151 -5.74 2.94 9.01
CA SER A 151 -6.54 3.33 7.85
C SER A 151 -7.72 2.40 7.64
N ILE A 152 -8.79 2.93 7.06
CA ILE A 152 -9.98 2.15 6.68
C ILE A 152 -10.15 2.24 5.16
N PHE A 153 -10.28 1.08 4.53
CA PHE A 153 -10.56 0.96 3.11
C PHE A 153 -11.95 0.37 2.88
N VAL A 154 -12.58 0.80 1.82
CA VAL A 154 -13.96 0.42 1.48
C VAL A 154 -13.94 -0.36 0.18
N LYS A 155 -14.44 -1.61 0.22
CA LYS A 155 -14.66 -2.42 -0.99
C LYS A 155 -15.76 -1.79 -1.83
N VAL A 156 -15.49 -1.56 -3.11
CA VAL A 156 -16.37 -0.85 -4.04
C VAL A 156 -16.50 -1.58 -5.36
N ASP A 157 -17.57 -1.27 -6.09
CA ASP A 157 -17.68 -1.54 -7.52
C ASP A 157 -17.21 -0.30 -8.28
N ILE A 158 -16.02 -0.36 -8.87
CA ILE A 158 -15.43 0.78 -9.59
C ILE A 158 -16.29 1.23 -10.77
N GLY A 159 -16.96 0.31 -11.45
CA GLY A 159 -17.87 0.65 -12.54
C GLY A 159 -19.06 1.48 -12.07
N HIS A 160 -19.58 1.20 -10.89
CA HIS A 160 -20.64 1.99 -10.27
C HIS A 160 -20.12 3.34 -9.78
N LEU A 161 -18.95 3.35 -9.14
CA LEU A 161 -18.32 4.58 -8.64
C LEU A 161 -18.04 5.58 -9.77
N ALA A 162 -17.48 5.13 -10.87
CA ALA A 162 -17.19 5.97 -12.04
C ALA A 162 -18.45 6.64 -12.61
N LYS A 163 -19.58 5.90 -12.68
CA LYS A 163 -20.87 6.44 -13.12
C LYS A 163 -21.44 7.50 -12.15
N THR A 164 -21.12 7.38 -10.87
CA THR A 164 -21.57 8.35 -9.85
C THR A 164 -20.77 9.64 -9.95
N VAL A 165 -19.45 9.56 -10.12
CA VAL A 165 -18.55 10.72 -10.24
C VAL A 165 -18.83 11.51 -11.53
N SER A 166 -19.16 10.86 -12.64
CA SER A 166 -19.48 11.53 -13.92
C SER A 166 -20.78 12.35 -13.90
N LYS A 167 -21.56 12.30 -12.82
CA LYS A 167 -22.80 13.08 -12.64
C LYS A 167 -22.62 14.30 -11.74
N VAL A 168 -21.43 14.53 -11.18
CA VAL A 168 -21.05 15.70 -10.40
C VAL A 168 -20.30 16.69 -11.27
#